data_dac992d2c2e59771ca225819a90947a6
#
_entry.id   dac992d2c2e59771ca225819a90947a6
#
_cell.length_a   1.000
_cell.length_b   1.000
_cell.length_c   1.000
_cell.angle_alpha   90.00
_cell.angle_beta   90.00
_cell.angle_gamma   90.00
#
_symmetry.space_group_name_H-M   'P 1'
#
loop_
_entity.id
_entity.type
_entity.pdbx_description
1 polymer ?
#
loop_
_entity_poly.entity_id
_entity_poly.type
_entity_poly.pdbx_seq_one_letter_code
_entity_poly.pdbx_strand_id
1 'polypeptide(L)'
;AIELAKEAGLQICLDMASYNIVENDLEFFSLLINKYVDIVFANEEEAKAFTGEEPEEALRVIAKKCSIAIVKVGANGSYIRKGTEEIKVSAIPVEKVLDTTGAGDYFAAGFLYGLTCGYSLEKCAKIGSILSGNVIQVIGTTISPERWDEIKLNINKVLAE
;
A
#
# COMPACT_ATOMS: atom_id res chain seq x y z
N ALA A 1 3.65 2.35 -22.39
CA ALA A 1 4.61 2.02 -21.33
C ALA A 1 4.28 0.65 -20.69
N ILE A 2 3.04 0.44 -20.19
CA ILE A 2 2.64 -0.79 -19.44
C ILE A 2 2.84 -2.07 -20.26
N GLU A 3 2.44 -2.09 -21.53
CA GLU A 3 2.61 -3.26 -22.41
C GLU A 3 4.08 -3.64 -22.57
N LEU A 4 4.95 -2.67 -22.82
CA LEU A 4 6.40 -2.90 -22.91
C LEU A 4 6.98 -3.44 -21.59
N ALA A 5 6.50 -2.95 -20.45
CA ALA A 5 6.93 -3.44 -19.16
C ALA A 5 6.51 -4.91 -18.95
N LYS A 6 5.29 -5.27 -19.33
CA LYS A 6 4.81 -6.66 -19.27
C LYS A 6 5.58 -7.58 -20.23
N GLU A 7 5.88 -7.13 -21.45
CA GLU A 7 6.73 -7.85 -22.41
C GLU A 7 8.14 -8.08 -21.85
N ALA A 8 8.68 -7.12 -21.09
CA ALA A 8 9.96 -7.24 -20.41
C ALA A 8 9.91 -8.10 -19.12
N GLY A 9 8.75 -8.67 -18.76
CA GLY A 9 8.57 -9.49 -17.56
C GLY A 9 8.53 -8.69 -16.25
N LEU A 10 8.28 -7.37 -16.30
CA LEU A 10 8.19 -6.53 -15.11
C LEU A 10 6.83 -6.66 -14.42
N GLN A 11 6.82 -6.51 -13.11
CA GLN A 11 5.59 -6.40 -12.32
C GLN A 11 5.08 -4.96 -12.37
N ILE A 12 3.76 -4.83 -12.50
CA ILE A 12 3.08 -3.53 -12.52
C ILE A 12 2.40 -3.33 -11.17
N CYS A 13 2.77 -2.24 -10.49
CA CYS A 13 2.12 -1.78 -9.27
C CYS A 13 1.27 -0.55 -9.58
N LEU A 14 0.05 -0.53 -9.09
CA LEU A 14 -0.89 0.59 -9.24
C LEU A 14 -1.33 1.07 -7.86
N ASP A 15 -1.15 2.36 -7.57
CA ASP A 15 -1.88 3.05 -6.51
C ASP A 15 -3.09 3.77 -7.13
N MET A 16 -4.27 3.63 -6.54
CA MET A 16 -5.50 4.21 -7.08
C MET A 16 -5.57 5.73 -6.95
N ALA A 17 -4.66 6.32 -6.18
CA ALA A 17 -4.37 7.75 -6.03
C ALA A 17 -5.51 8.62 -5.49
N SER A 18 -6.76 8.47 -5.94
CA SER A 18 -7.90 9.26 -5.50
C SER A 18 -9.22 8.59 -5.85
N TYR A 19 -10.16 8.56 -4.90
CA TYR A 19 -11.51 8.02 -5.10
C TYR A 19 -12.26 8.73 -6.24
N ASN A 20 -12.10 10.05 -6.40
CA ASN A 20 -12.74 10.81 -7.48
C ASN A 20 -12.26 10.35 -8.87
N ILE A 21 -10.98 10.03 -9.02
CA ILE A 21 -10.43 9.53 -10.28
C ILE A 21 -10.98 8.13 -10.55
N VAL A 22 -11.02 7.29 -9.52
CA VAL A 22 -11.57 5.93 -9.64
C VAL A 22 -13.04 5.95 -10.05
N GLU A 23 -13.87 6.78 -9.42
CA GLU A 23 -15.30 6.91 -9.76
C GLU A 23 -15.54 7.40 -11.19
N ASN A 24 -14.72 8.34 -11.66
CA ASN A 24 -14.88 8.90 -13.01
C ASN A 24 -14.43 7.94 -14.12
N ASP A 25 -13.49 7.02 -13.83
CA ASP A 25 -12.84 6.17 -14.84
C ASP A 25 -12.87 4.67 -14.45
N LEU A 26 -13.93 4.19 -13.81
CA LEU A 26 -14.08 2.81 -13.33
C LEU A 26 -13.76 1.74 -14.38
N GLU A 27 -14.25 1.94 -15.62
CA GLU A 27 -14.00 1.01 -16.73
C GLU A 27 -12.52 0.93 -17.06
N PHE A 28 -11.83 2.07 -17.08
CA PHE A 28 -10.40 2.13 -17.35
C PHE A 28 -9.58 1.46 -16.24
N PHE A 29 -9.89 1.74 -14.95
CA PHE A 29 -9.26 1.07 -13.82
C PHE A 29 -9.49 -0.44 -13.86
N SER A 30 -10.72 -0.86 -14.13
CA SER A 30 -11.06 -2.28 -14.24
C SER A 30 -10.29 -2.97 -15.36
N LEU A 31 -10.17 -2.33 -16.53
CA LEU A 31 -9.38 -2.83 -17.65
C LEU A 31 -7.90 -2.95 -17.28
N LEU A 32 -7.31 -1.90 -16.69
CA LEU A 32 -5.90 -1.89 -16.30
C LEU A 32 -5.60 -3.01 -15.29
N ILE A 33 -6.40 -3.09 -14.23
CA ILE A 33 -6.18 -4.06 -13.16
C ILE A 33 -6.33 -5.48 -13.68
N ASN A 34 -7.37 -5.77 -14.45
CA ASN A 34 -7.61 -7.10 -14.96
C ASN A 34 -6.53 -7.57 -15.97
N LYS A 35 -5.96 -6.63 -16.74
CA LYS A 35 -5.09 -7.01 -17.87
C LYS A 35 -3.60 -6.91 -17.55
N TYR A 36 -3.21 -5.96 -16.70
CA TYR A 36 -1.80 -5.60 -16.58
C TYR A 36 -1.27 -5.53 -15.15
N VAL A 37 -2.12 -5.19 -14.16
CA VAL A 37 -1.65 -4.87 -12.81
C VAL A 37 -1.45 -6.13 -11.98
N ASP A 38 -0.29 -6.24 -11.37
CA ASP A 38 0.07 -7.35 -10.47
C ASP A 38 -0.20 -6.99 -9.00
N ILE A 39 0.00 -5.73 -8.62
CA ILE A 39 -0.14 -5.26 -7.23
C ILE A 39 -0.98 -3.98 -7.21
N VAL A 40 -2.04 -3.98 -6.39
CA VAL A 40 -2.92 -2.82 -6.23
C VAL A 40 -2.81 -2.28 -4.81
N PHE A 41 -2.57 -0.97 -4.70
CA PHE A 41 -2.71 -0.21 -3.46
C PHE A 41 -3.95 0.68 -3.55
N ALA A 42 -4.76 0.65 -2.50
CA ALA A 42 -5.91 1.53 -2.34
C ALA A 42 -6.04 1.96 -0.87
N ASN A 43 -6.63 3.12 -0.62
CA ASN A 43 -7.17 3.42 0.69
C ASN A 43 -8.64 2.95 0.76
N GLU A 44 -9.29 3.13 1.92
CA GLU A 44 -10.68 2.70 2.13
C GLU A 44 -11.68 3.39 1.19
N GLU A 45 -11.49 4.68 0.89
CA GLU A 45 -12.36 5.46 0.00
C GLU A 45 -12.18 5.03 -1.46
N GLU A 46 -10.95 4.84 -1.90
CA GLU A 46 -10.59 4.35 -3.24
C GLU A 46 -11.09 2.92 -3.46
N ALA A 47 -10.90 2.04 -2.47
CA ALA A 47 -11.37 0.67 -2.53
C ALA A 47 -12.91 0.60 -2.62
N LYS A 48 -13.60 1.45 -1.85
CA LYS A 48 -15.05 1.57 -1.89
C LYS A 48 -15.54 2.16 -3.22
N ALA A 49 -14.88 3.20 -3.74
CA ALA A 49 -15.19 3.78 -5.05
C ALA A 49 -15.07 2.75 -6.18
N PHE A 50 -14.06 1.87 -6.10
CA PHE A 50 -13.81 0.85 -7.13
C PHE A 50 -14.77 -0.35 -7.04
N THR A 51 -15.16 -0.76 -5.82
CA THR A 51 -15.88 -2.02 -5.60
C THR A 51 -17.31 -1.86 -5.12
N GLY A 52 -17.64 -0.72 -4.53
CA GLY A 52 -18.91 -0.48 -3.81
C GLY A 52 -18.96 -1.11 -2.41
N GLU A 53 -17.88 -1.78 -1.97
CA GLU A 53 -17.84 -2.59 -0.75
C GLU A 53 -17.03 -1.93 0.37
N GLU A 54 -17.25 -2.39 1.60
CA GLU A 54 -16.43 -2.01 2.75
C GLU A 54 -15.01 -2.66 2.66
N PRO A 55 -13.99 -2.12 3.35
CA PRO A 55 -12.56 -2.43 3.10
C PRO A 55 -12.20 -3.91 3.04
N GLU A 56 -12.77 -4.75 3.92
CA GLU A 56 -12.45 -6.19 3.93
C GLU A 56 -12.99 -6.92 2.71
N GLU A 57 -14.23 -6.62 2.31
CA GLU A 57 -14.82 -7.22 1.12
C GLU A 57 -14.25 -6.60 -0.15
N ALA A 58 -14.00 -5.29 -0.15
CA ALA A 58 -13.29 -4.60 -1.23
C ALA A 58 -11.93 -5.24 -1.52
N LEU A 59 -11.15 -5.56 -0.48
CA LEU A 59 -9.89 -6.30 -0.60
C LEU A 59 -10.08 -7.61 -1.37
N ARG A 60 -11.12 -8.39 -1.03
CA ARG A 60 -11.39 -9.68 -1.66
C ARG A 60 -11.82 -9.54 -3.11
N VAL A 61 -12.58 -8.48 -3.43
CA VAL A 61 -12.99 -8.16 -4.81
C VAL A 61 -11.77 -7.77 -5.65
N ILE A 62 -10.91 -6.89 -5.14
CA ILE A 62 -9.69 -6.44 -5.83
C ILE A 62 -8.72 -7.62 -6.03
N ALA A 63 -8.52 -8.45 -5.00
CA ALA A 63 -7.61 -9.59 -5.05
C ALA A 63 -8.01 -10.70 -6.04
N LYS A 64 -9.24 -10.71 -6.53
CA LYS A 64 -9.65 -11.60 -7.64
C LYS A 64 -9.10 -11.15 -9.00
N LYS A 65 -8.60 -9.90 -9.09
CA LYS A 65 -8.19 -9.23 -10.32
C LYS A 65 -6.68 -9.01 -10.42
N CYS A 66 -5.93 -9.17 -9.32
CA CYS A 66 -4.48 -8.96 -9.27
C CYS A 66 -3.81 -10.00 -8.36
N SER A 67 -2.48 -10.05 -8.38
CA SER A 67 -1.71 -11.01 -7.57
C SER A 67 -1.67 -10.63 -6.09
N ILE A 68 -1.57 -9.33 -5.77
CA ILE A 68 -1.56 -8.81 -4.41
C ILE A 68 -2.46 -7.57 -4.35
N ALA A 69 -3.42 -7.59 -3.45
CA ALA A 69 -4.25 -6.43 -3.13
C ALA A 69 -3.92 -5.89 -1.73
N ILE A 70 -3.84 -4.59 -1.60
CA ILE A 70 -3.61 -3.88 -0.33
C ILE A 70 -4.67 -2.81 -0.16
N VAL A 71 -5.38 -2.82 0.97
CA VAL A 71 -6.31 -1.76 1.38
C VAL A 71 -5.83 -1.13 2.68
N LYS A 72 -5.43 0.13 2.61
CA LYS A 72 -4.98 0.95 3.74
C LYS A 72 -6.22 1.50 4.46
N VAL A 73 -6.30 1.32 5.78
CA VAL A 73 -7.46 1.72 6.59
C VAL A 73 -7.04 2.70 7.71
N GLY A 74 -6.21 3.64 7.36
CA GLY A 74 -5.75 4.73 8.22
C GLY A 74 -5.16 4.23 9.53
N ALA A 75 -5.65 4.72 10.66
CA ALA A 75 -5.18 4.34 12.00
C ALA A 75 -5.44 2.86 12.33
N ASN A 76 -6.32 2.19 11.60
CA ASN A 76 -6.59 0.75 11.77
C ASN A 76 -5.57 -0.14 11.04
N GLY A 77 -4.64 0.46 10.27
CA GLY A 77 -3.56 -0.26 9.59
C GLY A 77 -3.85 -0.60 8.15
N SER A 78 -3.66 -1.85 7.77
CA SER A 78 -3.84 -2.30 6.39
C SER A 78 -4.28 -3.76 6.31
N TYR A 79 -5.03 -4.07 5.28
CA TYR A 79 -5.45 -5.41 4.90
C TYR A 79 -4.72 -5.80 3.62
N ILE A 80 -4.15 -6.99 3.58
CA ILE A 80 -3.39 -7.49 2.44
C ILE A 80 -3.90 -8.87 2.05
N ARG A 81 -4.04 -9.14 0.77
CA ARG A 81 -4.41 -10.45 0.26
C ARG A 81 -3.55 -10.84 -0.94
N LYS A 82 -3.06 -12.10 -0.89
CA LYS A 82 -2.36 -12.77 -2.00
C LYS A 82 -2.90 -14.19 -2.13
N GLY A 83 -3.64 -14.46 -3.20
CA GLY A 83 -4.32 -15.75 -3.36
C GLY A 83 -5.30 -16.01 -2.22
N THR A 84 -5.04 -17.05 -1.42
CA THR A 84 -5.84 -17.42 -0.23
C THR A 84 -5.32 -16.81 1.06
N GLU A 85 -4.08 -16.31 1.08
CA GLU A 85 -3.48 -15.66 2.24
C GLU A 85 -4.09 -14.28 2.44
N GLU A 86 -4.67 -14.03 3.62
CA GLU A 86 -5.23 -12.74 4.01
C GLU A 86 -4.66 -12.35 5.37
N ILE A 87 -4.07 -11.16 5.46
CA ILE A 87 -3.42 -10.63 6.65
C ILE A 87 -3.93 -9.24 6.97
N LYS A 88 -3.99 -8.96 8.27
CA LYS A 88 -4.26 -7.63 8.83
C LYS A 88 -3.06 -7.19 9.63
N VAL A 89 -2.56 -5.99 9.36
CA VAL A 89 -1.42 -5.40 10.07
C VAL A 89 -1.87 -4.06 10.64
N SER A 90 -1.71 -3.90 11.95
CA SER A 90 -2.04 -2.65 12.64
C SER A 90 -1.11 -1.52 12.21
N ALA A 91 -1.61 -0.29 12.23
CA ALA A 91 -0.77 0.89 12.10
C ALA A 91 0.17 0.99 13.31
N ILE A 92 1.35 1.59 13.10
CA ILE A 92 2.21 1.94 14.24
C ILE A 92 1.56 3.08 15.05
N PRO A 93 1.70 3.09 16.39
CA PRO A 93 1.30 4.23 17.19
C PRO A 93 2.07 5.49 16.76
N VAL A 94 1.35 6.60 16.63
CA VAL A 94 1.94 7.91 16.34
C VAL A 94 1.52 8.92 17.42
N GLU A 95 2.44 9.78 17.82
CA GLU A 95 2.15 10.78 18.87
C GLU A 95 1.20 11.87 18.35
N LYS A 96 1.45 12.34 17.14
CA LYS A 96 0.69 13.41 16.52
C LYS A 96 0.72 13.33 15.01
N VAL A 97 -0.45 13.43 14.39
CA VAL A 97 -0.57 13.60 12.93
C VAL A 97 -0.50 15.09 12.64
N LEU A 98 0.47 15.51 11.83
CA LEU A 98 0.66 16.90 11.38
C LEU A 98 0.20 17.10 9.94
N ASP A 99 0.53 16.18 9.06
CA ASP A 99 0.22 16.24 7.64
C ASP A 99 0.15 14.81 7.09
N THR A 100 -0.89 14.47 6.36
CA THR A 100 -1.06 13.12 5.77
C THR A 100 -0.51 13.01 4.35
N THR A 101 0.06 14.08 3.81
CA THR A 101 0.67 14.11 2.48
C THR A 101 1.79 13.06 2.39
N GLY A 102 1.72 12.23 1.35
CA GLY A 102 2.71 11.18 1.08
C GLY A 102 2.56 9.92 1.94
N ALA A 103 1.58 9.83 2.86
CA ALA A 103 1.38 8.63 3.68
C ALA A 103 1.24 7.36 2.85
N GLY A 104 0.44 7.42 1.78
CA GLY A 104 0.26 6.32 0.83
C GLY A 104 1.54 5.95 0.11
N ASP A 105 2.27 6.94 -0.39
CA ASP A 105 3.53 6.75 -1.14
C ASP A 105 4.60 6.10 -0.26
N TYR A 106 4.75 6.57 0.97
CA TYR A 106 5.68 6.00 1.94
C TYR A 106 5.31 4.58 2.36
N PHE A 107 3.99 4.30 2.51
CA PHE A 107 3.53 2.95 2.76
C PHE A 107 3.88 2.03 1.58
N ALA A 108 3.54 2.43 0.36
CA ALA A 108 3.82 1.66 -0.85
C ALA A 108 5.33 1.43 -1.03
N ALA A 109 6.15 2.46 -0.82
CA ALA A 109 7.62 2.35 -0.90
C ALA A 109 8.16 1.32 0.10
N GLY A 110 7.72 1.36 1.37
CA GLY A 110 8.14 0.40 2.40
C GLY A 110 7.67 -1.02 2.11
N PHE A 111 6.44 -1.18 1.65
CA PHE A 111 5.89 -2.48 1.27
C PHE A 111 6.66 -3.09 0.10
N LEU A 112 6.90 -2.33 -0.96
CA LEU A 112 7.64 -2.77 -2.14
C LEU A 112 9.10 -3.06 -1.84
N TYR A 113 9.75 -2.27 -0.98
CA TYR A 113 11.09 -2.59 -0.48
C TYR A 113 11.11 -3.97 0.18
N GLY A 114 10.21 -4.23 1.11
CA GLY A 114 10.11 -5.53 1.77
C GLY A 114 9.87 -6.67 0.79
N LEU A 115 8.99 -6.45 -0.19
CA LEU A 115 8.65 -7.44 -1.21
C LEU A 115 9.84 -7.78 -2.11
N THR A 116 10.61 -6.77 -2.55
CA THR A 116 11.83 -6.97 -3.36
C THR A 116 12.95 -7.67 -2.59
N CYS A 117 12.99 -7.53 -1.26
CA CYS A 117 13.89 -8.26 -0.39
C CYS A 117 13.43 -9.69 -0.06
N GLY A 118 12.24 -10.09 -0.52
CA GLY A 118 11.70 -11.44 -0.29
C GLY A 118 11.13 -11.67 1.10
N TYR A 119 10.78 -10.60 1.84
CA TYR A 119 10.16 -10.72 3.15
C TYR A 119 8.70 -11.17 3.05
N SER A 120 8.15 -11.69 4.15
CA SER A 120 6.72 -12.03 4.25
C SER A 120 5.84 -10.79 4.05
N LEU A 121 4.61 -10.99 3.58
CA LEU A 121 3.66 -9.88 3.36
C LEU A 121 3.40 -9.10 4.67
N GLU A 122 3.40 -9.79 5.80
CA GLU A 122 3.27 -9.16 7.12
C GLU A 122 4.44 -8.19 7.39
N LYS A 123 5.70 -8.64 7.16
CA LYS A 123 6.88 -7.77 7.31
C LYS A 123 6.86 -6.61 6.32
N CYS A 124 6.46 -6.85 5.07
CA CYS A 124 6.28 -5.78 4.07
C CYS A 124 5.31 -4.71 4.56
N ALA A 125 4.15 -5.12 5.09
CA ALA A 125 3.15 -4.18 5.60
C ALA A 125 3.61 -3.45 6.88
N LYS A 126 4.32 -4.14 7.79
CA LYS A 126 4.92 -3.51 8.98
C LYS A 126 5.94 -2.42 8.57
N ILE A 127 6.80 -2.69 7.57
CA ILE A 127 7.75 -1.70 7.03
C ILE A 127 7.00 -0.52 6.41
N GLY A 128 5.98 -0.77 5.59
CA GLY A 128 5.13 0.27 5.03
C GLY A 128 4.46 1.12 6.12
N SER A 129 3.94 0.49 7.17
CA SER A 129 3.32 1.16 8.32
C SER A 129 4.32 2.04 9.08
N ILE A 130 5.57 1.58 9.26
CA ILE A 130 6.63 2.37 9.91
C ILE A 130 6.92 3.63 9.09
N LEU A 131 7.09 3.50 7.77
CA LEU A 131 7.39 4.65 6.92
C LEU A 131 6.22 5.64 6.89
N SER A 132 5.01 5.14 6.64
CA SER A 132 3.79 5.95 6.62
C SER A 132 3.56 6.67 7.95
N GLY A 133 3.67 5.96 9.09
CA GLY A 133 3.48 6.56 10.41
C GLY A 133 4.55 7.59 10.79
N ASN A 134 5.73 7.54 10.18
CA ASN A 134 6.77 8.55 10.40
C ASN A 134 6.56 9.79 9.53
N VAL A 135 6.16 9.64 8.26
CA VAL A 135 5.95 10.82 7.39
C VAL A 135 4.79 11.67 7.83
N ILE A 136 3.72 11.09 8.38
CA ILE A 136 2.56 11.88 8.84
C ILE A 136 2.82 12.73 10.10
N GLN A 137 3.99 12.60 10.72
CA GLN A 137 4.42 13.39 11.89
C GLN A 137 5.34 14.56 11.51
N VAL A 138 5.50 14.84 10.22
CA VAL A 138 6.20 16.02 9.71
C VAL A 138 5.27 16.81 8.78
N ILE A 139 5.59 18.08 8.53
CA ILE A 139 4.88 18.88 7.51
C ILE A 139 5.56 18.62 6.17
N GLY A 140 4.76 18.30 5.16
CA GLY A 140 5.25 17.85 3.86
C GLY A 140 5.82 16.42 3.90
N THR A 141 6.72 16.10 2.97
CA THR A 141 7.20 14.73 2.79
C THR A 141 8.68 14.53 3.09
N THR A 142 9.35 15.55 3.63
CA THR A 142 10.78 15.46 3.92
C THR A 142 11.04 15.01 5.35
N ILE A 143 11.63 13.84 5.50
CA ILE A 143 12.03 13.25 6.79
C ILE A 143 13.49 13.61 7.06
N SER A 144 13.80 14.08 8.29
CA SER A 144 15.18 14.43 8.69
C SER A 144 16.09 13.19 8.74
N PRO A 145 17.42 13.36 8.60
CA PRO A 145 18.39 12.28 8.72
C PRO A 145 18.29 11.51 10.04
N GLU A 146 18.11 12.22 11.16
CA GLU A 146 18.03 11.63 12.49
C GLU A 146 16.79 10.73 12.59
N ARG A 147 15.65 11.18 12.06
CA ARG A 147 14.43 10.38 12.02
C ARG A 147 14.56 9.17 11.09
N TRP A 148 15.33 9.30 10.00
CA TRP A 148 15.65 8.16 9.15
C TRP A 148 16.45 7.08 9.88
N ASP A 149 17.35 7.46 10.79
CA ASP A 149 18.11 6.49 11.59
C ASP A 149 17.20 5.73 12.57
N GLU A 150 16.23 6.42 13.19
CA GLU A 150 15.20 5.78 14.01
C GLU A 150 14.32 4.82 13.20
N ILE A 151 13.89 5.23 12.00
CA ILE A 151 13.11 4.40 11.08
C ILE A 151 13.87 3.11 10.74
N LYS A 152 15.14 3.21 10.35
CA LYS A 152 16.00 2.05 10.04
C LYS A 152 16.12 1.11 11.24
N LEU A 153 16.30 1.66 12.44
CA LEU A 153 16.36 0.86 13.66
C LEU A 153 15.05 0.09 13.91
N ASN A 154 13.90 0.72 13.71
CA ASN A 154 12.60 0.08 13.88
C ASN A 154 12.33 -0.99 12.81
N ILE A 155 12.72 -0.74 11.56
CA ILE A 155 12.66 -1.75 10.50
C ILE A 155 13.53 -2.96 10.85
N ASN A 156 14.76 -2.75 11.32
CA ASN A 156 15.64 -3.84 11.72
C ASN A 156 15.06 -4.69 12.86
N LYS A 157 14.33 -4.10 13.81
CA LYS A 157 13.62 -4.85 14.85
C LYS A 157 12.55 -5.77 14.25
N VAL A 158 11.74 -5.24 13.33
CA VAL A 158 10.71 -6.04 12.61
C VAL A 158 11.33 -7.18 11.80
N LEU A 159 12.51 -6.96 11.24
CA LEU A 159 13.19 -7.99 10.45
C LEU A 159 13.81 -9.09 11.32
N ALA A 160 14.14 -8.80 12.58
CA ALA A 160 14.70 -9.75 13.52
C ALA A 160 13.65 -10.66 14.18
N GLU A 161 12.35 -10.31 14.11
CA GLU A 161 11.23 -11.17 14.51
C GLU A 161 11.04 -12.35 13.54
#